data_aef5f5dd7f2085f971e0c9934eaec0b1
#
_entry.id   aef5f5dd7f2085f971e0c9934eaec0b1
#
_cell.length_a   1.000
_cell.length_b   1.000
_cell.length_c   1.000
_cell.angle_alpha   90.00
_cell.angle_beta   90.00
_cell.angle_gamma   90.00
#
_symmetry.space_group_name_H-M   'P 1'
#
loop_
_entity.id
_entity.type
_entity.pdbx_description
1 polymer ?
#
loop_
_entity_poly.entity_id
_entity_poly.type
_entity_poly.pdbx_seq_one_letter_code
_entity_poly.pdbx_strand_id
1 'polypeptide(L)'
;MSFLMNKPTSRTVPNLLDELAYVQPEQPFVVDGENCLTYGDFRNLVRTHAKGLLSIGVKRGDRIAILMGNRAEWLIAYFAIMNVGAEVVALNTMASPRELAYQLTHAEITVIIFEPWFRDRDFLEVLGEVKREYGLDPLPTFLPVDTDPASALTFGQLPELGALVKEDALAVAQAKVSSEDTACILYTSGSTALPKGVPLHHWAMIDNAWSIGERQHLTPDDRLWLAVALFWSYGCVNALFALMTHGGAIVLQHHFEPGEALRLIECERCTVFYGTAAMSRPMYEHPDRPNRDLSSLRTGTTIGTPEQVQLAVDLGASEICNVYGLTEAFGNSCVIDAKMPLERRLVSSGPVLDGVKIRIIDVDTEENVAAGEMGEIRLHGHLTNGYLNDQERNAEAFDSLGYLRTGDLGTLDEEGFLTYRGRLKEMVKTGGINVAPAEIEAVYSRHEAIAEIYVTGIPDDRLDEALAAVIVSKGEPPTKTALVEFGRKVLAGYKVPRHY
;
A
#
# COMPACT_ATOMS: atom_id res chain seq x y z
N MET A 1 1.96 -5.60 33.46
CA MET A 1 0.63 -5.90 32.86
C MET A 1 0.50 -4.95 31.72
N SER A 2 0.64 -5.43 30.49
CA SER A 2 0.37 -4.62 29.30
C SER A 2 -1.12 -4.25 29.29
N PHE A 3 -1.41 -2.97 29.20
CA PHE A 3 -2.79 -2.49 29.00
C PHE A 3 -3.22 -2.95 27.61
N LEU A 4 -4.19 -3.83 27.49
CA LEU A 4 -4.84 -4.11 26.21
C LEU A 4 -5.65 -2.88 25.82
N MET A 5 -5.44 -2.38 24.61
CA MET A 5 -6.26 -1.30 24.05
C MET A 5 -7.67 -1.80 23.82
N ASN A 6 -8.66 -0.95 24.08
CA ASN A 6 -10.02 -1.19 23.60
C ASN A 6 -10.12 -0.78 22.13
N LYS A 7 -11.05 -1.41 21.41
CA LYS A 7 -11.36 -0.97 20.03
C LYS A 7 -11.62 0.54 20.01
N PRO A 8 -10.94 1.30 19.14
CA PRO A 8 -11.16 2.74 19.02
C PRO A 8 -12.62 3.08 18.75
N THR A 9 -13.09 4.15 19.38
CA THR A 9 -14.45 4.65 19.17
C THR A 9 -14.55 5.59 17.97
N SER A 10 -13.43 6.15 17.58
CA SER A 10 -13.30 7.08 16.45
C SER A 10 -13.57 6.39 15.12
N ARG A 11 -14.30 7.08 14.25
CA ARG A 11 -14.68 6.60 12.91
C ARG A 11 -14.00 7.36 11.78
N THR A 12 -13.20 8.38 12.10
CA THR A 12 -12.36 9.13 11.14
C THR A 12 -10.91 9.08 11.58
N VAL A 13 -10.00 9.07 10.64
CA VAL A 13 -8.55 9.01 10.92
C VAL A 13 -8.08 10.20 11.76
N PRO A 14 -8.54 11.45 11.52
CA PRO A 14 -8.21 12.57 12.40
C PRO A 14 -8.62 12.35 13.85
N ASN A 15 -9.84 11.89 14.07
CA ASN A 15 -10.35 11.63 15.43
C ASN A 15 -9.62 10.45 16.10
N LEU A 16 -9.25 9.43 15.32
CA LEU A 16 -8.44 8.30 15.82
C LEU A 16 -7.09 8.79 16.37
N LEU A 17 -6.40 9.66 15.64
CA LEU A 17 -5.14 10.24 16.10
C LEU A 17 -5.35 11.07 17.38
N ASP A 18 -6.41 11.87 17.45
CA ASP A 18 -6.75 12.65 18.64
C ASP A 18 -7.07 11.75 19.84
N GLU A 19 -7.84 10.67 19.64
CA GLU A 19 -8.17 9.66 20.68
C GLU A 19 -6.90 9.02 21.24
N LEU A 20 -6.01 8.53 20.39
CA LEU A 20 -4.77 7.86 20.80
C LEU A 20 -3.79 8.81 21.49
N ALA A 21 -3.60 10.01 20.95
CA ALA A 21 -2.75 11.03 21.56
C ALA A 21 -3.30 11.53 22.90
N TYR A 22 -4.60 11.43 23.13
CA TYR A 22 -5.22 11.73 24.44
C TYR A 22 -4.98 10.60 25.44
N VAL A 23 -5.14 9.34 25.02
CA VAL A 23 -5.02 8.17 25.91
C VAL A 23 -3.56 7.89 26.28
N GLN A 24 -2.63 8.06 25.33
CA GLN A 24 -1.23 7.68 25.50
C GLN A 24 -0.27 8.69 24.83
N PRO A 25 -0.24 9.97 25.29
CA PRO A 25 0.51 11.03 24.61
C PRO A 25 2.02 10.77 24.53
N GLU A 26 2.59 10.10 25.56
CA GLU A 26 4.03 9.85 25.67
C GLU A 26 4.46 8.52 25.03
N GLN A 27 3.52 7.70 24.53
CA GLN A 27 3.84 6.44 23.88
C GLN A 27 4.54 6.70 22.55
N PRO A 28 5.70 6.05 22.27
CA PRO A 28 6.33 6.09 20.96
C PRO A 28 5.35 5.67 19.84
N PHE A 29 5.33 6.42 18.74
CA PHE A 29 4.53 6.08 17.58
C PHE A 29 5.36 5.91 16.31
N VAL A 30 6.19 6.90 15.95
CA VAL A 30 7.02 6.85 14.74
C VAL A 30 8.50 6.95 15.11
N VAL A 31 9.27 5.96 14.69
CA VAL A 31 10.73 5.95 14.79
C VAL A 31 11.29 6.04 13.37
N ASP A 32 12.06 7.09 13.10
CA ASP A 32 12.70 7.36 11.82
C ASP A 32 14.16 7.78 12.05
N GLY A 33 15.08 6.86 11.87
CA GLY A 33 16.49 7.02 12.24
C GLY A 33 16.65 7.28 13.76
N GLU A 34 17.24 8.41 14.09
CA GLU A 34 17.42 8.84 15.50
C GLU A 34 16.18 9.57 16.07
N ASN A 35 15.21 9.90 15.22
CA ASN A 35 14.02 10.62 15.62
C ASN A 35 12.96 9.64 16.11
N CYS A 36 12.44 9.91 17.31
CA CYS A 36 11.31 9.18 17.89
C CYS A 36 10.21 10.17 18.23
N LEU A 37 9.07 10.07 17.53
CA LEU A 37 7.89 10.88 17.80
C LEU A 37 6.89 10.07 18.63
N THR A 38 6.45 10.65 19.73
CA THR A 38 5.32 10.12 20.51
C THR A 38 4.00 10.38 19.78
N TYR A 39 2.90 9.73 20.21
CA TYR A 39 1.56 10.04 19.69
C TYR A 39 1.22 11.53 19.85
N GLY A 40 1.61 12.12 20.99
CA GLY A 40 1.42 13.55 21.28
C GLY A 40 2.21 14.45 20.33
N ASP A 41 3.50 14.17 20.13
CA ASP A 41 4.37 14.93 19.22
C ASP A 41 3.87 14.82 17.78
N PHE A 42 3.58 13.60 17.34
CA PHE A 42 3.09 13.33 15.98
C PHE A 42 1.76 14.07 15.70
N ARG A 43 0.80 14.00 16.65
CA ARG A 43 -0.45 14.74 16.55
C ARG A 43 -0.21 16.25 16.42
N ASN A 44 0.70 16.81 17.20
CA ASN A 44 1.02 18.24 17.15
C ASN A 44 1.62 18.65 15.79
N LEU A 45 2.55 17.85 15.26
CA LEU A 45 3.11 18.05 13.92
C LEU A 45 2.03 17.98 12.84
N VAL A 46 1.17 16.95 12.89
CA VAL A 46 0.05 16.81 11.96
C VAL A 46 -0.86 18.04 11.98
N ARG A 47 -1.23 18.55 13.16
CA ARG A 47 -2.11 19.72 13.30
C ARG A 47 -1.47 21.00 12.77
N THR A 48 -0.17 21.21 13.00
CA THR A 48 0.52 22.40 12.48
C THR A 48 0.63 22.38 10.96
N HIS A 49 0.92 21.23 10.36
CA HIS A 49 0.93 21.07 8.91
C HIS A 49 -0.48 21.15 8.29
N ALA A 50 -1.50 20.58 8.95
CA ALA A 50 -2.89 20.71 8.52
C ALA A 50 -3.35 22.19 8.47
N LYS A 51 -2.99 22.99 9.48
CA LYS A 51 -3.22 24.45 9.46
C LYS A 51 -2.46 25.10 8.30
N GLY A 52 -1.23 24.66 8.02
CA GLY A 52 -0.46 25.11 6.87
C GLY A 52 -1.17 24.82 5.54
N LEU A 53 -1.72 23.62 5.38
CA LEU A 53 -2.53 23.25 4.21
C LEU A 53 -3.76 24.17 4.06
N LEU A 54 -4.48 24.46 5.16
CA LEU A 54 -5.59 25.44 5.13
C LEU A 54 -5.11 26.83 4.69
N SER A 55 -3.92 27.29 5.12
CA SER A 55 -3.37 28.62 4.78
C SER A 55 -3.10 28.79 3.30
N ILE A 56 -2.76 27.71 2.60
CA ILE A 56 -2.53 27.71 1.14
C ILE A 56 -3.79 27.40 0.33
N GLY A 57 -4.97 27.33 0.99
CA GLY A 57 -6.28 27.21 0.35
C GLY A 57 -6.78 25.78 0.15
N VAL A 58 -6.13 24.77 0.72
CA VAL A 58 -6.62 23.39 0.69
C VAL A 58 -7.95 23.28 1.45
N LYS A 59 -8.89 22.57 0.90
CA LYS A 59 -10.24 22.38 1.44
C LYS A 59 -10.68 20.92 1.35
N ARG A 60 -11.77 20.58 2.03
CA ARG A 60 -12.39 19.25 1.98
C ARG A 60 -12.70 18.84 0.55
N GLY A 61 -12.31 17.62 0.19
CA GLY A 61 -12.51 17.02 -1.13
C GLY A 61 -11.40 17.35 -2.14
N ASP A 62 -10.46 18.25 -1.82
CA ASP A 62 -9.27 18.42 -2.65
C ASP A 62 -8.41 17.14 -2.59
N ARG A 63 -7.76 16.80 -3.69
CA ARG A 63 -6.88 15.63 -3.77
C ARG A 63 -5.42 16.08 -3.76
N ILE A 64 -4.68 15.52 -2.82
CA ILE A 64 -3.27 15.86 -2.59
C ILE A 64 -2.44 14.61 -2.76
N ALA A 65 -1.46 14.68 -3.68
CA ALA A 65 -0.55 13.59 -3.93
C ALA A 65 0.63 13.58 -2.95
N ILE A 66 1.05 12.38 -2.54
CA ILE A 66 2.29 12.14 -1.80
C ILE A 66 3.20 11.27 -2.68
N LEU A 67 4.41 11.76 -2.97
CA LEU A 67 5.41 11.08 -3.80
C LEU A 67 6.76 11.06 -3.08
N MET A 68 6.96 10.11 -2.18
CA MET A 68 8.22 9.96 -1.42
C MET A 68 8.36 8.55 -0.84
N GLY A 69 9.57 8.23 -0.36
CA GLY A 69 9.85 6.99 0.38
C GLY A 69 9.21 6.96 1.77
N ASN A 70 9.48 5.89 2.52
CA ASN A 70 8.97 5.74 3.90
C ASN A 70 9.76 6.65 4.84
N ARG A 71 9.19 7.77 5.21
CA ARG A 71 9.79 8.74 6.14
C ARG A 71 8.70 9.40 6.99
N ALA A 72 9.10 10.02 8.09
CA ALA A 72 8.16 10.65 9.01
C ALA A 72 7.27 11.70 8.32
N GLU A 73 7.83 12.47 7.38
CA GLU A 73 7.08 13.49 6.62
C GLU A 73 5.98 12.88 5.74
N TRP A 74 6.17 11.65 5.25
CA TRP A 74 5.12 10.93 4.54
C TRP A 74 3.89 10.74 5.44
N LEU A 75 4.13 10.26 6.67
CA LEU A 75 3.06 10.06 7.65
C LEU A 75 2.45 11.38 8.09
N ILE A 76 3.26 12.40 8.36
CA ILE A 76 2.77 13.74 8.74
C ILE A 76 1.87 14.30 7.63
N ALA A 77 2.30 14.24 6.36
CA ALA A 77 1.50 14.68 5.22
C ALA A 77 0.19 13.88 5.11
N TYR A 78 0.26 12.56 5.22
CA TYR A 78 -0.88 11.64 5.13
C TYR A 78 -1.98 12.01 6.12
N PHE A 79 -1.62 12.20 7.38
CA PHE A 79 -2.57 12.57 8.43
C PHE A 79 -2.99 14.04 8.36
N ALA A 80 -2.11 14.96 7.96
CA ALA A 80 -2.44 16.37 7.83
C ALA A 80 -3.47 16.64 6.72
N ILE A 81 -3.33 15.96 5.59
CA ILE A 81 -4.30 16.00 4.48
C ILE A 81 -5.68 15.55 4.95
N MET A 82 -5.76 14.40 5.62
CA MET A 82 -7.03 13.89 6.15
C MET A 82 -7.62 14.79 7.24
N ASN A 83 -6.79 15.50 8.02
CA ASN A 83 -7.23 16.41 9.07
C ASN A 83 -8.02 17.60 8.53
N VAL A 84 -7.77 18.02 7.31
CA VAL A 84 -8.53 19.09 6.65
C VAL A 84 -9.69 18.57 5.80
N GLY A 85 -9.88 17.24 5.76
CA GLY A 85 -10.91 16.58 4.95
C GLY A 85 -10.57 16.50 3.46
N ALA A 86 -9.29 16.68 3.11
CA ALA A 86 -8.78 16.42 1.77
C ALA A 86 -8.45 14.92 1.62
N GLU A 87 -8.39 14.46 0.37
CA GLU A 87 -8.16 13.06 0.01
C GLU A 87 -6.68 12.85 -0.34
N VAL A 88 -6.05 11.86 0.27
CA VAL A 88 -4.67 11.49 -0.07
C VAL A 88 -4.62 10.68 -1.35
N VAL A 89 -3.70 10.99 -2.26
CA VAL A 89 -3.35 10.13 -3.40
C VAL A 89 -1.90 9.69 -3.24
N ALA A 90 -1.69 8.45 -2.80
CA ALA A 90 -0.36 7.91 -2.60
C ALA A 90 0.22 7.43 -3.94
N LEU A 91 1.25 8.12 -4.43
CA LEU A 91 1.88 7.84 -5.71
C LEU A 91 3.06 6.88 -5.56
N ASN A 92 3.16 5.96 -6.52
CA ASN A 92 4.25 5.01 -6.57
C ASN A 92 5.56 5.71 -6.97
N THR A 93 6.57 5.64 -6.11
CA THR A 93 7.90 6.22 -6.38
C THR A 93 8.64 5.57 -7.56
N MET A 94 8.17 4.42 -8.06
CA MET A 94 8.70 3.73 -9.23
C MET A 94 7.92 4.05 -10.53
N ALA A 95 6.83 4.81 -10.44
CA ALA A 95 6.00 5.13 -11.60
C ALA A 95 6.78 5.93 -12.66
N SER A 96 6.54 5.64 -13.93
CA SER A 96 7.10 6.41 -15.05
C SER A 96 6.48 7.83 -15.13
N PRO A 97 7.12 8.79 -15.81
CA PRO A 97 6.54 10.11 -16.03
C PRO A 97 5.12 10.05 -16.63
N ARG A 98 4.89 9.13 -17.57
CA ARG A 98 3.58 8.91 -18.18
C ARG A 98 2.53 8.42 -17.19
N GLU A 99 2.90 7.47 -16.33
CA GLU A 99 1.99 6.96 -15.29
C GLU A 99 1.66 8.05 -14.27
N LEU A 100 2.67 8.84 -13.87
CA LEU A 100 2.45 9.99 -12.99
C LEU A 100 1.53 11.03 -13.63
N ALA A 101 1.78 11.40 -14.90
CA ALA A 101 0.93 12.33 -15.63
C ALA A 101 -0.54 11.86 -15.66
N TYR A 102 -0.75 10.57 -15.97
CA TYR A 102 -2.08 9.97 -15.93
C TYR A 102 -2.72 10.08 -14.54
N GLN A 103 -2.01 9.66 -13.48
CA GLN A 103 -2.55 9.66 -12.13
C GLN A 103 -2.87 11.07 -11.63
N LEU A 104 -1.98 12.04 -11.91
CA LEU A 104 -2.17 13.44 -11.55
C LEU A 104 -3.39 14.06 -12.22
N THR A 105 -3.60 13.76 -13.50
CA THR A 105 -4.74 14.24 -14.27
C THR A 105 -6.03 13.53 -13.88
N HIS A 106 -6.00 12.20 -13.82
CA HIS A 106 -7.16 11.36 -13.52
C HIS A 106 -7.72 11.61 -12.11
N ALA A 107 -6.84 11.84 -11.14
CA ALA A 107 -7.22 12.18 -9.78
C ALA A 107 -7.40 13.68 -9.57
N GLU A 108 -7.23 14.54 -10.57
CA GLU A 108 -7.40 16.00 -10.46
C GLU A 108 -6.60 16.60 -9.28
N ILE A 109 -5.31 16.25 -9.21
CA ILE A 109 -4.44 16.62 -8.09
C ILE A 109 -4.25 18.14 -8.03
N THR A 110 -4.45 18.72 -6.83
CA THR A 110 -4.28 20.16 -6.58
C THR A 110 -2.93 20.51 -5.95
N VAL A 111 -2.35 19.60 -5.17
CA VAL A 111 -1.05 19.75 -4.50
C VAL A 111 -0.28 18.46 -4.61
N ILE A 112 1.04 18.53 -4.80
CA ILE A 112 1.97 17.41 -4.74
C ILE A 112 2.97 17.67 -3.64
N ILE A 113 3.00 16.80 -2.62
CA ILE A 113 4.02 16.78 -1.57
C ILE A 113 5.00 15.67 -1.95
N PHE A 114 6.28 16.02 -2.13
CA PHE A 114 7.22 15.05 -2.68
C PHE A 114 8.63 15.23 -2.10
N GLU A 115 9.37 14.13 -2.10
CA GLU A 115 10.78 14.08 -1.80
C GLU A 115 11.57 14.40 -3.08
N PRO A 116 12.44 15.41 -3.13
CA PRO A 116 13.15 15.78 -4.35
C PRO A 116 14.04 14.66 -4.90
N TRP A 117 14.67 13.89 -4.02
CA TRP A 117 15.52 12.76 -4.36
C TRP A 117 15.10 11.50 -3.60
N PHE A 118 14.81 10.43 -4.32
CA PHE A 118 14.56 9.12 -3.75
C PHE A 118 15.41 8.07 -4.47
N ARG A 119 16.39 7.50 -3.77
CA ARG A 119 17.37 6.56 -4.33
C ARG A 119 18.14 7.21 -5.50
N ASP A 120 17.92 6.71 -6.70
CA ASP A 120 18.54 7.15 -7.96
C ASP A 120 17.60 8.03 -8.81
N ARG A 121 16.48 8.51 -8.25
CA ARG A 121 15.47 9.29 -8.96
C ARG A 121 15.43 10.73 -8.48
N ASP A 122 15.57 11.63 -9.44
CA ASP A 122 15.31 13.08 -9.29
C ASP A 122 13.85 13.37 -9.63
N PHE A 123 13.01 13.58 -8.60
CA PHE A 123 11.60 13.88 -8.82
C PHE A 123 11.36 15.32 -9.28
N LEU A 124 12.29 16.24 -9.11
CA LEU A 124 12.21 17.57 -9.72
C LEU A 124 12.30 17.46 -11.24
N GLU A 125 13.25 16.65 -11.75
CA GLU A 125 13.38 16.38 -13.17
C GLU A 125 12.15 15.63 -13.71
N VAL A 126 11.74 14.55 -13.05
CA VAL A 126 10.57 13.74 -13.44
C VAL A 126 9.29 14.57 -13.51
N LEU A 127 8.99 15.36 -12.49
CA LEU A 127 7.81 16.23 -12.47
C LEU A 127 7.93 17.38 -13.49
N GLY A 128 9.16 17.87 -13.73
CA GLY A 128 9.47 18.81 -14.79
C GLY A 128 9.17 18.24 -16.19
N GLU A 129 9.52 16.95 -16.43
CA GLU A 129 9.17 16.21 -17.66
C GLU A 129 7.66 16.07 -17.79
N VAL A 130 6.97 15.62 -16.71
CA VAL A 130 5.52 15.50 -16.68
C VAL A 130 4.84 16.81 -17.09
N LYS A 131 5.30 17.94 -16.54
CA LYS A 131 4.77 19.27 -16.87
C LYS A 131 5.00 19.63 -18.35
N ARG A 132 6.20 19.39 -18.88
CA ARG A 132 6.57 19.77 -20.25
C ARG A 132 5.90 18.93 -21.31
N GLU A 133 5.84 17.60 -21.09
CA GLU A 133 5.43 16.66 -22.15
C GLU A 133 3.95 16.31 -22.11
N TYR A 134 3.33 16.35 -20.93
CA TYR A 134 1.93 15.93 -20.77
C TYR A 134 0.96 17.07 -20.47
N GLY A 135 1.45 18.28 -20.18
CA GLY A 135 0.64 19.50 -20.13
C GLY A 135 -0.42 19.46 -19.04
N LEU A 136 -0.01 19.39 -17.76
CA LEU A 136 -0.96 19.44 -16.64
C LEU A 136 -1.69 20.79 -16.58
N ASP A 137 -3.03 20.76 -16.65
CA ASP A 137 -3.88 21.94 -16.52
C ASP A 137 -5.15 21.58 -15.71
N PRO A 138 -5.38 22.18 -14.53
CA PRO A 138 -4.50 23.16 -13.87
C PRO A 138 -3.20 22.51 -13.34
N LEU A 139 -2.14 23.32 -13.26
CA LEU A 139 -0.86 22.87 -12.68
C LEU A 139 -1.03 22.77 -11.14
N PRO A 140 -0.73 21.61 -10.52
CA PRO A 140 -0.77 21.49 -9.07
C PRO A 140 0.32 22.31 -8.39
N THR A 141 0.10 22.68 -7.12
CA THR A 141 1.13 23.27 -6.26
C THR A 141 2.17 22.21 -5.87
N PHE A 142 3.44 22.49 -6.09
CA PHE A 142 4.56 21.61 -5.74
C PHE A 142 5.12 21.98 -4.36
N LEU A 143 5.15 21.02 -3.44
CA LEU A 143 5.66 21.15 -2.07
C LEU A 143 6.75 20.10 -1.82
N PRO A 144 8.02 20.38 -2.13
CA PRO A 144 9.12 19.50 -1.75
C PRO A 144 9.26 19.43 -0.22
N VAL A 145 9.59 18.26 0.33
CA VAL A 145 9.79 18.09 1.78
C VAL A 145 11.12 18.64 2.24
N ASP A 146 12.14 18.52 1.39
CA ASP A 146 13.47 19.07 1.64
C ASP A 146 13.63 20.45 0.98
N THR A 147 14.63 21.21 1.41
CA THR A 147 14.89 22.56 0.85
C THR A 147 15.25 22.47 -0.62
N ASP A 148 14.46 23.15 -1.44
CA ASP A 148 14.75 23.37 -2.86
C ASP A 148 14.84 24.87 -3.13
N PRO A 149 16.00 25.41 -3.54
CA PRO A 149 16.17 26.84 -3.83
C PRO A 149 15.26 27.37 -4.94
N ALA A 150 14.74 26.49 -5.80
CA ALA A 150 13.83 26.84 -6.88
C ALA A 150 12.35 26.85 -6.46
N SER A 151 12.01 26.26 -5.32
CA SER A 151 10.65 26.21 -4.81
C SER A 151 10.28 27.44 -4.01
N ALA A 152 9.14 28.05 -4.37
CA ALA A 152 8.60 29.20 -3.66
C ALA A 152 8.10 28.84 -2.25
N LEU A 153 7.76 27.58 -2.01
CA LEU A 153 7.24 27.04 -0.76
C LEU A 153 7.66 25.57 -0.60
N THR A 154 7.98 25.16 0.63
CA THR A 154 8.30 23.76 0.97
C THR A 154 7.31 23.23 2.02
N PHE A 155 7.24 21.90 2.12
CA PHE A 155 6.41 21.24 3.14
C PHE A 155 6.80 21.64 4.56
N GLY A 156 8.11 21.77 4.83
CA GLY A 156 8.65 22.20 6.14
C GLY A 156 8.28 23.62 6.55
N GLN A 157 7.83 24.49 5.62
CA GLN A 157 7.36 25.85 5.92
C GLN A 157 5.86 25.91 6.25
N LEU A 158 5.10 24.83 6.03
CA LEU A 158 3.67 24.81 6.35
C LEU A 158 3.34 25.13 7.82
N PRO A 159 4.10 24.66 8.83
CA PRO A 159 3.85 25.04 10.22
C PRO A 159 3.91 26.54 10.48
N GLU A 160 4.85 27.27 9.86
CA GLU A 160 4.97 28.73 10.00
C GLU A 160 3.74 29.45 9.42
N LEU A 161 3.32 29.05 8.23
CA LEU A 161 2.09 29.55 7.61
C LEU A 161 0.85 29.18 8.43
N GLY A 162 0.82 27.96 8.96
CA GLY A 162 -0.24 27.47 9.83
C GLY A 162 -0.36 28.23 11.15
N ALA A 163 0.72 28.83 11.66
CA ALA A 163 0.67 29.64 12.87
C ALA A 163 -0.26 30.88 12.73
N LEU A 164 -0.47 31.35 11.51
CA LEU A 164 -1.38 32.46 11.20
C LEU A 164 -2.85 32.03 11.13
N VAL A 165 -3.13 30.72 11.05
CA VAL A 165 -4.48 30.17 10.97
C VAL A 165 -5.03 29.97 12.39
N LYS A 166 -6.25 30.47 12.64
CA LYS A 166 -6.93 30.32 13.93
C LYS A 166 -7.17 28.87 14.26
N GLU A 167 -7.05 28.49 15.52
CA GLU A 167 -7.28 27.13 15.99
C GLU A 167 -8.72 26.63 15.63
N ASP A 168 -9.69 27.50 15.75
CA ASP A 168 -11.09 27.19 15.39
C ASP A 168 -11.25 26.79 13.92
N ALA A 169 -10.41 27.29 13.01
CA ALA A 169 -10.51 26.97 11.59
C ALA A 169 -10.17 25.49 11.32
N LEU A 170 -9.15 24.96 11.98
CA LEU A 170 -8.82 23.52 11.88
C LEU A 170 -9.91 22.67 12.54
N ALA A 171 -10.37 23.06 13.73
CA ALA A 171 -11.45 22.34 14.42
C ALA A 171 -12.73 22.28 13.57
N VAL A 172 -13.08 23.38 12.88
CA VAL A 172 -14.22 23.43 11.95
C VAL A 172 -14.00 22.55 10.73
N ALA A 173 -12.78 22.50 10.17
CA ALA A 173 -12.46 21.62 9.04
C ALA A 173 -12.56 20.14 9.46
N GLN A 174 -11.93 19.77 10.57
CA GLN A 174 -11.92 18.41 11.10
C GLN A 174 -13.33 17.92 11.45
N ALA A 175 -14.17 18.78 12.04
CA ALA A 175 -15.56 18.43 12.38
C ALA A 175 -16.45 18.15 11.16
N LYS A 176 -16.05 18.55 9.97
CA LYS A 176 -16.74 18.27 8.71
C LYS A 176 -16.33 16.95 8.06
N VAL A 177 -15.28 16.33 8.55
CA VAL A 177 -14.81 15.03 8.04
C VAL A 177 -15.81 13.95 8.44
N SER A 178 -16.40 13.29 7.46
CA SER A 178 -17.33 12.17 7.66
C SER A 178 -16.57 10.85 7.64
N SER A 179 -17.08 9.86 8.34
CA SER A 179 -16.58 8.48 8.28
C SER A 179 -16.63 7.88 6.87
N GLU A 180 -17.59 8.32 6.05
CA GLU A 180 -17.80 7.88 4.68
C GLU A 180 -16.99 8.68 3.65
N ASP A 181 -16.30 9.74 4.06
CA ASP A 181 -15.41 10.47 3.16
C ASP A 181 -14.26 9.58 2.72
N THR A 182 -13.77 9.81 1.52
CA THR A 182 -12.53 9.16 1.03
C THR A 182 -11.34 9.69 1.84
N ALA A 183 -10.66 8.78 2.52
CA ALA A 183 -9.42 9.09 3.25
C ALA A 183 -8.22 9.08 2.31
N CYS A 184 -8.12 8.02 1.49
CA CYS A 184 -7.05 7.91 0.51
C CYS A 184 -7.51 7.19 -0.76
N ILE A 185 -6.79 7.45 -1.85
CA ILE A 185 -6.94 6.82 -3.16
C ILE A 185 -5.62 6.13 -3.48
N LEU A 186 -5.67 4.82 -3.73
CA LEU A 186 -4.52 4.02 -4.10
C LEU A 186 -4.66 3.52 -5.51
N TYR A 187 -3.60 3.67 -6.31
CA TYR A 187 -3.60 3.18 -7.69
C TYR A 187 -3.11 1.74 -7.76
N THR A 188 -3.92 0.87 -8.36
CA THR A 188 -3.58 -0.54 -8.58
C THR A 188 -3.48 -0.82 -10.08
N SER A 189 -2.60 -1.77 -10.45
CA SER A 189 -2.54 -2.28 -11.82
C SER A 189 -3.81 -3.10 -12.10
N GLY A 190 -4.57 -2.70 -13.11
CA GLY A 190 -5.74 -3.45 -13.57
C GLY A 190 -5.39 -4.44 -14.68
N SER A 191 -6.38 -5.22 -15.11
CA SER A 191 -6.30 -6.04 -16.34
C SER A 191 -6.27 -5.21 -17.63
N THR A 192 -6.29 -3.89 -17.53
CA THR A 192 -6.24 -2.90 -18.61
C THR A 192 -4.94 -2.12 -18.57
N ALA A 193 -4.59 -1.44 -19.67
CA ALA A 193 -3.35 -0.70 -19.83
C ALA A 193 -3.13 0.49 -18.85
N LEU A 194 -4.19 0.95 -18.17
CA LEU A 194 -4.10 2.09 -17.22
C LEU A 194 -4.44 1.67 -15.80
N PRO A 195 -3.70 2.18 -14.79
CA PRO A 195 -3.99 1.92 -13.39
C PRO A 195 -5.36 2.45 -12.99
N LYS A 196 -6.02 1.75 -12.06
CA LYS A 196 -7.31 2.15 -11.49
C LYS A 196 -7.12 2.76 -10.12
N GLY A 197 -7.75 3.90 -9.86
CA GLY A 197 -7.78 4.55 -8.55
C GLY A 197 -8.85 3.89 -7.66
N VAL A 198 -8.46 3.46 -6.47
CA VAL A 198 -9.32 2.81 -5.47
C VAL A 198 -9.52 3.76 -4.31
N PRO A 199 -10.68 4.43 -4.17
CA PRO A 199 -11.00 5.25 -3.01
C PRO A 199 -11.26 4.38 -1.78
N LEU A 200 -10.67 4.76 -0.64
CA LEU A 200 -10.80 4.07 0.64
C LEU A 200 -11.32 5.07 1.68
N HIS A 201 -12.40 4.71 2.40
CA HIS A 201 -13.00 5.59 3.39
C HIS A 201 -12.48 5.36 4.80
N HIS A 202 -12.62 6.39 5.64
CA HIS A 202 -12.04 6.42 6.98
C HIS A 202 -12.46 5.25 7.87
N TRP A 203 -13.78 5.01 7.98
CA TRP A 203 -14.29 4.05 8.98
C TRP A 203 -13.85 2.62 8.71
N ALA A 204 -13.86 2.20 7.44
CA ALA A 204 -13.51 0.84 7.09
C ALA A 204 -12.00 0.58 7.21
N MET A 205 -11.16 1.60 6.99
CA MET A 205 -9.73 1.52 7.27
C MET A 205 -9.49 1.22 8.75
N ILE A 206 -10.19 1.91 9.66
CA ILE A 206 -10.04 1.75 11.10
C ILE A 206 -10.58 0.40 11.57
N ASP A 207 -11.79 0.05 11.15
CA ASP A 207 -12.45 -1.19 11.54
C ASP A 207 -11.70 -2.44 11.07
N ASN A 208 -11.27 -2.42 9.81
CA ASN A 208 -10.52 -3.54 9.22
C ASN A 208 -9.16 -3.69 9.90
N ALA A 209 -8.45 -2.58 10.11
CA ALA A 209 -7.14 -2.59 10.76
C ALA A 209 -7.21 -3.08 12.21
N TRP A 210 -8.26 -2.73 12.96
CA TRP A 210 -8.50 -3.30 14.28
C TRP A 210 -8.61 -4.83 14.21
N SER A 211 -9.44 -5.34 13.31
CA SER A 211 -9.64 -6.78 13.15
C SER A 211 -8.34 -7.51 12.72
N ILE A 212 -7.50 -6.86 11.90
CA ILE A 212 -6.18 -7.37 11.52
C ILE A 212 -5.25 -7.47 12.74
N GLY A 213 -5.22 -6.44 13.58
CA GLY A 213 -4.37 -6.42 14.77
C GLY A 213 -4.80 -7.43 15.84
N GLU A 214 -6.13 -7.64 16.00
CA GLU A 214 -6.66 -8.69 16.89
C GLU A 214 -6.19 -10.09 16.46
N ARG A 215 -6.14 -10.39 15.16
CA ARG A 215 -5.61 -11.67 14.66
C ARG A 215 -4.13 -11.87 14.93
N GLN A 216 -3.37 -10.79 15.02
CA GLN A 216 -1.95 -10.79 15.33
C GLN A 216 -1.67 -10.71 16.83
N HIS A 217 -2.71 -10.50 17.65
CA HIS A 217 -2.60 -10.23 19.09
C HIS A 217 -1.66 -9.04 19.38
N LEU A 218 -1.89 -7.93 18.70
CA LEU A 218 -1.10 -6.71 18.88
C LEU A 218 -1.40 -6.03 20.21
N THR A 219 -0.39 -5.37 20.76
CA THR A 219 -0.44 -4.62 22.00
C THR A 219 0.30 -3.29 21.87
N PRO A 220 0.18 -2.36 22.83
CA PRO A 220 0.96 -1.12 22.81
C PRO A 220 2.49 -1.32 22.92
N ASP A 221 2.93 -2.49 23.37
CA ASP A 221 4.37 -2.81 23.47
C ASP A 221 4.96 -3.24 22.11
N ASP A 222 4.12 -3.45 21.08
CA ASP A 222 4.58 -3.93 19.79
C ASP A 222 5.20 -2.82 18.94
N ARG A 223 6.28 -3.19 18.25
CA ARG A 223 7.05 -2.32 17.35
C ARG A 223 7.15 -2.96 15.98
N LEU A 224 6.56 -2.31 15.01
CA LEU A 224 6.55 -2.78 13.62
C LEU A 224 7.79 -2.30 12.87
N TRP A 225 8.59 -3.22 12.32
CA TRP A 225 9.50 -2.88 11.25
C TRP A 225 8.72 -2.69 9.94
N LEU A 226 8.78 -1.47 9.36
CA LEU A 226 8.02 -1.09 8.17
C LEU A 226 8.93 -0.63 7.02
N ALA A 227 9.22 -1.54 6.11
CA ALA A 227 9.91 -1.26 4.84
C ALA A 227 9.00 -1.45 3.62
N VAL A 228 7.81 -2.04 3.80
CA VAL A 228 6.78 -2.03 2.75
C VAL A 228 6.43 -0.59 2.41
N ALA A 229 6.46 -0.27 1.12
CA ALA A 229 6.24 1.10 0.68
C ALA A 229 4.86 1.63 1.11
N LEU A 230 4.85 2.83 1.70
CA LEU A 230 3.64 3.48 2.20
C LEU A 230 2.65 3.89 1.10
N PHE A 231 3.03 3.86 -0.17
CA PHE A 231 2.08 4.04 -1.27
C PHE A 231 1.30 2.77 -1.65
N TRP A 232 1.54 1.64 -0.96
CA TRP A 232 0.74 0.40 -1.09
C TRP A 232 -0.23 0.25 0.08
N SER A 233 -1.42 -0.32 -0.18
CA SER A 233 -2.41 -0.60 0.87
C SER A 233 -1.84 -1.47 2.01
N TYR A 234 -0.94 -2.38 1.68
CA TYR A 234 -0.27 -3.22 2.67
C TYR A 234 0.56 -2.41 3.67
N GLY A 235 1.17 -1.28 3.23
CA GLY A 235 1.90 -0.34 4.10
C GLY A 235 0.96 0.64 4.81
N CYS A 236 0.32 1.54 4.05
CA CYS A 236 -0.39 2.70 4.62
C CYS A 236 -1.80 2.40 5.15
N VAL A 237 -2.41 1.27 4.78
CA VAL A 237 -3.74 0.88 5.25
C VAL A 237 -3.65 -0.24 6.28
N ASN A 238 -2.95 -1.33 5.97
CA ASN A 238 -2.88 -2.49 6.88
C ASN A 238 -1.85 -2.29 7.99
N ALA A 239 -0.56 -2.27 7.66
CA ALA A 239 0.52 -2.23 8.63
C ALA A 239 0.41 -1.02 9.57
N LEU A 240 0.29 0.17 9.00
CA LEU A 240 0.19 1.43 9.73
C LEU A 240 -0.98 1.43 10.73
N PHE A 241 -2.20 1.16 10.23
CA PHE A 241 -3.38 1.27 11.08
C PHE A 241 -3.57 0.07 12.02
N ALA A 242 -3.10 -1.13 11.68
CA ALA A 242 -3.15 -2.26 12.61
C ALA A 242 -2.34 -1.95 13.87
N LEU A 243 -1.11 -1.44 13.73
CA LEU A 243 -0.31 -1.00 14.87
C LEU A 243 -0.92 0.19 15.59
N MET A 244 -1.37 1.21 14.83
CA MET A 244 -1.93 2.41 15.40
C MET A 244 -3.17 2.12 16.26
N THR A 245 -4.11 1.31 15.77
CA THR A 245 -5.34 0.97 16.52
C THR A 245 -5.06 0.20 17.82
N HIS A 246 -3.90 -0.46 17.93
CA HIS A 246 -3.44 -1.19 19.12
C HIS A 246 -2.41 -0.42 19.94
N GLY A 247 -2.14 0.86 19.58
CA GLY A 247 -1.26 1.74 20.34
C GLY A 247 0.23 1.45 20.22
N GLY A 248 0.64 0.63 19.25
CA GLY A 248 2.02 0.26 19.02
C GLY A 248 2.82 1.32 18.25
N ALA A 249 4.11 1.04 18.04
CA ALA A 249 5.05 1.93 17.36
C ALA A 249 5.45 1.38 15.99
N ILE A 250 5.86 2.29 15.10
CA ILE A 250 6.31 1.99 13.75
C ILE A 250 7.76 2.45 13.59
N VAL A 251 8.62 1.52 13.19
CA VAL A 251 10.03 1.77 12.86
C VAL A 251 10.16 1.81 11.35
N LEU A 252 10.39 3.00 10.80
CA LEU A 252 10.47 3.21 9.37
C LEU A 252 11.82 2.79 8.82
N GLN A 253 11.78 2.09 7.71
CA GLN A 253 12.92 1.96 6.81
C GLN A 253 12.57 2.66 5.51
N HIS A 254 13.35 3.66 5.12
CA HIS A 254 13.07 4.56 4.00
C HIS A 254 12.79 3.83 2.68
N HIS A 255 13.57 2.79 2.39
CA HIS A 255 13.33 1.79 1.34
C HIS A 255 13.94 0.47 1.78
N PHE A 256 13.40 -0.62 1.27
CA PHE A 256 13.89 -1.94 1.65
C PHE A 256 15.36 -2.16 1.21
N GLU A 257 16.20 -2.47 2.19
CA GLU A 257 17.57 -2.97 2.07
C GLU A 257 17.75 -4.05 3.14
N PRO A 258 18.15 -5.29 2.81
CA PRO A 258 18.07 -6.42 3.74
C PRO A 258 19.02 -6.30 4.94
N GLY A 259 20.22 -5.76 4.79
CA GLY A 259 21.16 -5.57 5.89
C GLY A 259 20.68 -4.52 6.89
N GLU A 260 20.12 -3.41 6.39
CA GLU A 260 19.52 -2.37 7.23
C GLU A 260 18.24 -2.88 7.92
N ALA A 261 17.44 -3.72 7.24
CA ALA A 261 16.29 -4.36 7.84
C ALA A 261 16.68 -5.18 9.09
N LEU A 262 17.70 -6.03 8.95
CA LEU A 262 18.22 -6.83 10.06
C LEU A 262 18.74 -5.96 11.21
N ARG A 263 19.47 -4.88 10.88
CA ARG A 263 19.99 -3.92 11.86
C ARG A 263 18.86 -3.21 12.61
N LEU A 264 17.85 -2.71 11.90
CA LEU A 264 16.72 -2.00 12.52
C LEU A 264 15.90 -2.92 13.43
N ILE A 265 15.61 -4.15 12.98
CA ILE A 265 14.88 -5.13 13.80
C ILE A 265 15.61 -5.40 15.12
N GLU A 266 16.94 -5.59 15.07
CA GLU A 266 17.75 -5.79 16.25
C GLU A 266 17.80 -4.56 17.15
N CYS A 267 18.24 -3.39 16.62
CA CYS A 267 18.47 -2.19 17.39
C CYS A 267 17.19 -1.63 18.02
N GLU A 268 16.09 -1.64 17.26
CA GLU A 268 14.79 -1.13 17.68
C GLU A 268 13.93 -2.21 18.35
N ARG A 269 14.46 -3.45 18.45
CA ARG A 269 13.75 -4.61 19.03
C ARG A 269 12.34 -4.77 18.47
N CYS A 270 12.25 -4.73 17.13
CA CYS A 270 10.96 -4.87 16.47
C CYS A 270 10.34 -6.23 16.76
N THR A 271 9.04 -6.23 17.05
CA THR A 271 8.27 -7.43 17.42
C THR A 271 7.37 -7.90 16.30
N VAL A 272 7.07 -7.02 15.33
CA VAL A 272 6.11 -7.23 14.25
C VAL A 272 6.78 -7.10 12.90
N PHE A 273 6.56 -8.09 12.06
CA PHE A 273 7.09 -8.21 10.71
C PHE A 273 5.97 -8.07 9.67
N TYR A 274 6.08 -7.08 8.79
CA TYR A 274 5.26 -6.99 7.58
C TYR A 274 6.16 -7.10 6.36
N GLY A 275 6.03 -8.19 5.63
CA GLY A 275 6.90 -8.42 4.48
C GLY A 275 6.34 -9.45 3.51
N THR A 276 6.94 -9.48 2.34
CA THR A 276 6.67 -10.47 1.29
C THR A 276 7.88 -11.39 1.14
N ALA A 277 7.75 -12.47 0.38
CA ALA A 277 8.87 -13.37 0.07
C ALA A 277 10.05 -12.64 -0.56
N ALA A 278 9.80 -11.61 -1.37
CA ALA A 278 10.84 -10.76 -1.96
C ALA A 278 11.67 -9.98 -0.93
N MET A 279 11.14 -9.81 0.29
CA MET A 279 11.86 -9.20 1.42
C MET A 279 12.44 -10.26 2.35
N SER A 280 11.67 -11.29 2.68
CA SER A 280 12.09 -12.34 3.62
C SER A 280 13.30 -13.12 3.10
N ARG A 281 13.34 -13.47 1.82
CA ARG A 281 14.44 -14.27 1.25
C ARG A 281 15.78 -13.53 1.28
N PRO A 282 15.92 -12.29 0.77
CA PRO A 282 17.20 -11.57 0.87
C PRO A 282 17.66 -11.32 2.32
N MET A 283 16.73 -11.14 3.27
CA MET A 283 17.09 -11.04 4.69
C MET A 283 17.60 -12.37 5.24
N TYR A 284 16.92 -13.46 4.90
CA TYR A 284 17.30 -14.82 5.34
C TYR A 284 18.68 -15.22 4.80
N GLU A 285 18.96 -14.92 3.54
CA GLU A 285 20.23 -15.23 2.84
C GLU A 285 21.33 -14.20 3.12
N HIS A 286 21.06 -13.12 3.86
CA HIS A 286 22.02 -12.04 4.10
C HIS A 286 23.21 -12.54 4.93
N PRO A 287 24.47 -12.23 4.53
CA PRO A 287 25.66 -12.70 5.23
C PRO A 287 25.74 -12.30 6.71
N ASP A 288 25.17 -11.16 7.05
CA ASP A 288 25.17 -10.62 8.42
C ASP A 288 24.08 -11.21 9.32
N ARG A 289 23.10 -11.92 8.76
CA ARG A 289 21.98 -12.50 9.52
C ARG A 289 22.42 -13.33 10.72
N PRO A 290 23.45 -14.23 10.62
CA PRO A 290 23.87 -15.03 11.77
C PRO A 290 24.43 -14.21 12.95
N ASN A 291 24.80 -12.96 12.70
CA ASN A 291 25.38 -12.05 13.68
C ASN A 291 24.32 -11.11 14.30
N ARG A 292 23.06 -11.21 13.89
CA ARG A 292 21.94 -10.35 14.33
C ARG A 292 21.01 -11.05 15.30
N ASP A 293 20.62 -10.35 16.35
CA ASP A 293 19.58 -10.80 17.29
C ASP A 293 18.19 -10.39 16.80
N LEU A 294 17.50 -11.33 16.16
CA LEU A 294 16.12 -11.15 15.71
C LEU A 294 15.08 -11.76 16.69
N SER A 295 15.50 -12.16 17.88
CA SER A 295 14.64 -12.85 18.86
C SER A 295 13.48 -12.03 19.39
N SER A 296 13.47 -10.71 19.12
CA SER A 296 12.33 -9.84 19.43
C SER A 296 11.15 -10.05 18.49
N LEU A 297 11.38 -10.52 17.26
CA LEU A 297 10.29 -10.79 16.31
C LEU A 297 9.34 -11.85 16.87
N ARG A 298 8.05 -11.57 16.76
CA ARG A 298 7.01 -12.45 17.29
C ARG A 298 5.95 -12.76 16.24
N THR A 299 5.31 -11.72 15.70
CA THR A 299 4.10 -11.81 14.88
C THR A 299 4.20 -10.89 13.65
N GLY A 300 3.12 -10.73 12.95
CA GLY A 300 2.99 -9.88 11.79
C GLY A 300 2.22 -10.56 10.68
N THR A 301 2.36 -10.07 9.47
CA THR A 301 1.69 -10.67 8.31
C THR A 301 2.67 -10.92 7.16
N THR A 302 2.36 -11.96 6.39
CA THR A 302 3.02 -12.24 5.11
C THR A 302 2.02 -12.86 4.14
N ILE A 303 2.37 -12.88 2.87
CA ILE A 303 1.56 -13.44 1.78
C ILE A 303 2.45 -14.40 1.00
N GLY A 304 1.95 -15.59 0.71
CA GLY A 304 2.68 -16.48 -0.18
C GLY A 304 2.40 -17.96 -0.01
N THR A 305 3.24 -18.77 -0.67
CA THR A 305 3.23 -20.22 -0.53
C THR A 305 3.69 -20.65 0.87
N PRO A 306 3.45 -21.91 1.28
CA PRO A 306 3.94 -22.42 2.56
C PRO A 306 5.42 -22.16 2.81
N GLU A 307 6.26 -22.34 1.78
CA GLU A 307 7.69 -22.11 1.87
C GLU A 307 8.04 -20.63 2.10
N GLN A 308 7.28 -19.74 1.48
CA GLN A 308 7.45 -18.29 1.64
C GLN A 308 7.01 -17.81 3.02
N VAL A 309 5.92 -18.34 3.54
CA VAL A 309 5.47 -18.07 4.92
C VAL A 309 6.48 -18.61 5.91
N GLN A 310 7.05 -19.81 5.67
CA GLN A 310 8.07 -20.41 6.51
C GLN A 310 9.32 -19.53 6.63
N LEU A 311 9.74 -18.81 5.58
CA LEU A 311 10.87 -17.89 5.63
C LEU A 311 10.69 -16.79 6.70
N ALA A 312 9.48 -16.28 6.89
CA ALA A 312 9.20 -15.28 7.93
C ALA A 312 9.30 -15.91 9.33
N VAL A 313 8.86 -17.17 9.49
CA VAL A 313 9.04 -17.94 10.74
C VAL A 313 10.53 -18.14 11.03
N ASP A 314 11.32 -18.52 10.04
CA ASP A 314 12.76 -18.78 10.15
C ASP A 314 13.56 -17.49 10.43
N LEU A 315 13.02 -16.32 10.11
CA LEU A 315 13.56 -15.02 10.52
C LEU A 315 13.26 -14.67 11.99
N GLY A 316 12.33 -15.37 12.64
CA GLY A 316 11.97 -15.16 14.05
C GLY A 316 10.48 -14.88 14.27
N ALA A 317 9.70 -14.52 13.26
CA ALA A 317 8.27 -14.22 13.41
C ALA A 317 7.44 -15.52 13.56
N SER A 318 7.62 -16.20 14.71
CA SER A 318 7.05 -17.54 14.95
C SER A 318 5.51 -17.58 14.94
N GLU A 319 4.85 -16.44 15.17
CA GLU A 319 3.40 -16.27 15.16
C GLU A 319 2.92 -15.49 13.91
N ILE A 320 3.67 -15.56 12.78
CA ILE A 320 3.30 -14.87 11.55
C ILE A 320 1.93 -15.33 11.03
N CYS A 321 1.12 -14.38 10.57
CA CYS A 321 -0.19 -14.64 9.96
C CYS A 321 -0.07 -14.65 8.43
N ASN A 322 -0.57 -15.70 7.78
CA ASN A 322 -0.81 -15.67 6.35
C ASN A 322 -2.12 -14.92 6.08
N VAL A 323 -2.17 -14.14 5.01
CA VAL A 323 -3.31 -13.26 4.73
C VAL A 323 -3.75 -13.35 3.27
N TYR A 324 -5.01 -13.00 3.04
CA TYR A 324 -5.55 -12.73 1.72
C TYR A 324 -6.27 -11.39 1.71
N GLY A 325 -6.09 -10.64 0.64
CA GLY A 325 -6.80 -9.40 0.44
C GLY A 325 -6.37 -8.63 -0.79
N LEU A 326 -7.01 -7.50 -1.00
CA LEU A 326 -6.81 -6.59 -2.12
C LEU A 326 -7.12 -5.16 -1.69
N THR A 327 -6.60 -4.20 -2.43
CA THR A 327 -6.78 -2.78 -2.11
C THR A 327 -8.25 -2.39 -2.00
N GLU A 328 -9.10 -2.92 -2.88
CA GLU A 328 -10.54 -2.69 -2.92
C GLU A 328 -11.29 -3.13 -1.65
N ALA A 329 -10.66 -4.01 -0.85
CA ALA A 329 -11.18 -4.50 0.42
C ALA A 329 -10.35 -4.01 1.62
N PHE A 330 -9.82 -2.79 1.53
CA PHE A 330 -9.00 -2.16 2.59
C PHE A 330 -7.76 -2.99 2.95
N GLY A 331 -7.23 -3.72 1.97
CA GLY A 331 -6.02 -4.51 2.06
C GLY A 331 -6.29 -5.97 2.42
N ASN A 332 -6.56 -6.32 3.67
CA ASN A 332 -6.79 -7.72 4.06
C ASN A 332 -8.28 -8.01 4.29
N SER A 333 -8.74 -9.14 3.75
CA SER A 333 -10.11 -9.66 3.94
C SER A 333 -10.13 -10.91 4.81
N CYS A 334 -9.06 -11.72 4.73
CA CYS A 334 -8.85 -12.89 5.57
C CYS A 334 -7.48 -12.79 6.24
N VAL A 335 -7.41 -13.08 7.52
CA VAL A 335 -6.18 -13.14 8.30
C VAL A 335 -6.28 -14.35 9.23
N ILE A 336 -5.36 -15.30 9.11
CA ILE A 336 -5.30 -16.43 10.03
C ILE A 336 -4.80 -15.94 11.39
N ASP A 337 -5.40 -16.46 12.46
CA ASP A 337 -4.99 -16.10 13.82
C ASP A 337 -3.56 -16.58 14.11
N ALA A 338 -2.75 -15.73 14.71
CA ALA A 338 -1.36 -15.98 15.07
C ALA A 338 -1.16 -17.19 15.99
N LYS A 339 -2.17 -17.57 16.78
CA LYS A 339 -2.12 -18.70 17.73
C LYS A 339 -2.57 -20.04 17.10
N MET A 340 -3.04 -20.01 15.84
CA MET A 340 -3.32 -21.25 15.13
C MET A 340 -2.05 -22.09 14.92
N PRO A 341 -2.15 -23.44 14.86
CA PRO A 341 -1.01 -24.29 14.53
C PRO A 341 -0.28 -23.85 13.27
N LEU A 342 1.05 -23.93 13.26
CA LEU A 342 1.87 -23.48 12.15
C LEU A 342 1.46 -24.12 10.82
N GLU A 343 1.20 -25.43 10.84
CA GLU A 343 0.80 -26.19 9.64
C GLU A 343 -0.43 -25.57 8.96
N ARG A 344 -1.38 -25.05 9.76
CA ARG A 344 -2.57 -24.38 9.23
C ARG A 344 -2.26 -22.97 8.72
N ARG A 345 -1.40 -22.23 9.43
CA ARG A 345 -0.96 -20.89 9.01
C ARG A 345 -0.14 -20.88 7.72
N LEU A 346 0.56 -21.96 7.43
CA LEU A 346 1.32 -22.11 6.19
C LEU A 346 0.44 -22.22 4.94
N VAL A 347 -0.74 -22.83 5.06
CA VAL A 347 -1.57 -23.20 3.89
C VAL A 347 -2.85 -22.39 3.73
N SER A 348 -3.29 -21.70 4.76
CA SER A 348 -4.55 -20.95 4.76
C SER A 348 -4.36 -19.51 5.18
N SER A 349 -5.12 -18.61 4.56
CA SER A 349 -5.23 -17.21 4.97
C SER A 349 -6.22 -16.99 6.13
N GLY A 350 -6.84 -18.05 6.63
CA GLY A 350 -7.81 -17.98 7.72
C GLY A 350 -9.22 -17.61 7.31
N PRO A 351 -10.10 -17.39 8.29
CA PRO A 351 -11.45 -16.93 8.05
C PRO A 351 -11.48 -15.43 7.74
N VAL A 352 -12.61 -14.95 7.21
CA VAL A 352 -12.84 -13.53 6.98
C VAL A 352 -12.71 -12.71 8.28
N LEU A 353 -12.30 -11.46 8.11
CA LEU A 353 -12.32 -10.46 9.17
C LEU A 353 -13.74 -9.97 9.45
N ASP A 354 -13.94 -9.38 10.62
CA ASP A 354 -15.22 -8.77 11.00
C ASP A 354 -15.66 -7.73 9.97
N GLY A 355 -16.94 -7.75 9.61
CA GLY A 355 -17.50 -6.85 8.59
C GLY A 355 -17.29 -7.29 7.14
N VAL A 356 -16.54 -8.36 6.90
CA VAL A 356 -16.34 -8.96 5.56
C VAL A 356 -17.19 -10.21 5.40
N LYS A 357 -17.75 -10.41 4.21
CA LYS A 357 -18.42 -11.65 3.79
C LYS A 357 -17.72 -12.18 2.55
N ILE A 358 -17.63 -13.49 2.44
CA ILE A 358 -16.98 -14.18 1.34
C ILE A 358 -17.90 -15.23 0.73
N ARG A 359 -17.82 -15.40 -0.58
CA ARG A 359 -18.43 -16.49 -1.33
C ARG A 359 -17.41 -17.05 -2.31
N ILE A 360 -17.46 -18.34 -2.57
CA ILE A 360 -16.72 -18.97 -3.66
C ILE A 360 -17.72 -19.37 -4.73
N ILE A 361 -17.53 -18.81 -5.93
CA ILE A 361 -18.51 -18.89 -7.02
C ILE A 361 -17.90 -19.65 -8.19
N ASP A 362 -18.64 -20.60 -8.72
CA ASP A 362 -18.33 -21.20 -10.00
C ASP A 362 -18.51 -20.14 -11.11
N VAL A 363 -17.48 -19.93 -11.91
CA VAL A 363 -17.46 -18.83 -12.90
C VAL A 363 -18.37 -19.07 -14.11
N ASP A 364 -18.74 -20.31 -14.37
CA ASP A 364 -19.59 -20.68 -15.51
C ASP A 364 -21.08 -20.66 -15.13
N THR A 365 -21.40 -21.10 -13.91
CA THR A 365 -22.80 -21.19 -13.44
C THR A 365 -23.25 -19.99 -12.61
N GLU A 366 -22.32 -19.17 -12.11
CA GLU A 366 -22.56 -18.05 -11.17
C GLU A 366 -23.18 -18.52 -9.82
N GLU A 367 -23.07 -19.80 -9.49
CA GLU A 367 -23.58 -20.39 -8.25
C GLU A 367 -22.47 -20.60 -7.21
N ASN A 368 -22.84 -20.75 -5.93
CA ASN A 368 -21.89 -21.12 -4.90
C ASN A 368 -21.41 -22.54 -5.12
N VAL A 369 -20.11 -22.75 -4.98
CA VAL A 369 -19.53 -24.09 -4.94
C VAL A 369 -19.65 -24.71 -3.55
N ALA A 370 -19.49 -26.02 -3.44
CA ALA A 370 -19.47 -26.72 -2.15
C ALA A 370 -18.16 -26.42 -1.38
N ALA A 371 -18.17 -26.67 -0.06
CA ALA A 371 -16.97 -26.51 0.76
C ALA A 371 -15.81 -27.38 0.21
N GLY A 372 -14.63 -26.79 0.09
CA GLY A 372 -13.45 -27.42 -0.47
C GLY A 372 -13.34 -27.36 -2.00
N GLU A 373 -14.39 -27.03 -2.72
CA GLU A 373 -14.36 -26.84 -4.17
C GLU A 373 -13.78 -25.45 -4.53
N MET A 374 -13.12 -25.38 -5.68
CA MET A 374 -12.47 -24.17 -6.18
C MET A 374 -13.44 -23.32 -7.02
N GLY A 375 -13.41 -22.02 -6.80
CA GLY A 375 -14.13 -21.03 -7.59
C GLY A 375 -13.58 -19.63 -7.42
N GLU A 376 -14.24 -18.64 -8.02
CA GLU A 376 -13.89 -17.23 -7.84
C GLU A 376 -14.22 -16.76 -6.43
N ILE A 377 -13.25 -16.13 -5.79
CA ILE A 377 -13.45 -15.46 -4.51
C ILE A 377 -14.27 -14.19 -4.75
N ARG A 378 -15.41 -14.06 -4.09
CA ARG A 378 -16.21 -12.81 -4.10
C ARG A 378 -16.37 -12.28 -2.69
N LEU A 379 -16.20 -10.97 -2.54
CA LEU A 379 -16.20 -10.28 -1.25
C LEU A 379 -17.33 -9.26 -1.16
N HIS A 380 -17.86 -9.08 0.06
CA HIS A 380 -18.85 -8.05 0.37
C HIS A 380 -18.59 -7.48 1.78
N GLY A 381 -19.01 -6.26 2.05
CA GLY A 381 -18.86 -5.60 3.36
C GLY A 381 -17.83 -4.48 3.32
N HIS A 382 -16.70 -4.63 4.00
CA HIS A 382 -15.62 -3.65 3.94
C HIS A 382 -15.00 -3.63 2.53
N LEU A 383 -15.59 -2.84 1.63
CA LEU A 383 -15.18 -2.68 0.23
C LEU A 383 -15.19 -1.20 -0.15
N THR A 384 -14.36 -0.84 -1.14
CA THR A 384 -14.52 0.43 -1.84
C THR A 384 -15.92 0.54 -2.46
N ASN A 385 -16.42 1.76 -2.60
CA ASN A 385 -17.69 2.02 -3.30
C ASN A 385 -17.53 1.96 -4.83
N GLY A 386 -16.33 1.65 -5.32
CA GLY A 386 -15.99 1.55 -6.74
C GLY A 386 -14.69 2.29 -7.08
N TYR A 387 -14.33 2.23 -8.34
CA TYR A 387 -13.13 2.88 -8.87
C TYR A 387 -13.40 4.35 -9.22
N LEU A 388 -12.40 5.19 -8.95
CA LEU A 388 -12.45 6.62 -9.24
C LEU A 388 -12.70 6.86 -10.73
N ASN A 389 -13.70 7.71 -11.05
CA ASN A 389 -14.01 8.15 -12.40
C ASN A 389 -14.16 7.02 -13.46
N ASP A 390 -14.54 5.79 -13.07
CA ASP A 390 -14.61 4.62 -13.95
C ASP A 390 -15.97 3.90 -13.82
N GLN A 391 -17.01 4.48 -14.42
CA GLN A 391 -18.38 3.94 -14.35
C GLN A 391 -18.53 2.59 -15.05
N GLU A 392 -17.83 2.38 -16.16
CA GLU A 392 -17.88 1.13 -16.93
C GLU A 392 -17.34 -0.03 -16.09
N ARG A 393 -16.14 0.15 -15.55
CA ARG A 393 -15.53 -0.86 -14.67
C ARG A 393 -16.33 -1.09 -13.39
N ASN A 394 -16.92 -0.04 -12.82
CA ASN A 394 -17.78 -0.17 -11.65
C ASN A 394 -19.01 -1.03 -11.89
N ALA A 395 -19.60 -0.97 -13.08
CA ALA A 395 -20.73 -1.81 -13.45
C ALA A 395 -20.36 -3.31 -13.56
N GLU A 396 -19.10 -3.61 -13.89
CA GLU A 396 -18.60 -4.98 -14.03
C GLU A 396 -18.01 -5.54 -12.72
N ALA A 397 -17.50 -4.66 -11.85
CA ALA A 397 -16.76 -5.05 -10.65
C ALA A 397 -17.63 -5.76 -9.62
N PHE A 398 -18.91 -5.43 -9.56
CA PHE A 398 -19.83 -5.97 -8.55
C PHE A 398 -20.90 -6.85 -9.20
N ASP A 399 -21.26 -7.94 -8.52
CA ASP A 399 -22.40 -8.77 -8.93
C ASP A 399 -23.72 -8.13 -8.50
N SER A 400 -24.84 -8.75 -8.90
CA SER A 400 -26.21 -8.28 -8.59
C SER A 400 -26.55 -8.26 -7.09
N LEU A 401 -25.75 -8.92 -6.26
CA LEU A 401 -25.87 -8.96 -4.80
C LEU A 401 -24.89 -7.99 -4.10
N GLY A 402 -24.12 -7.20 -4.86
CA GLY A 402 -23.13 -6.27 -4.36
C GLY A 402 -21.80 -6.90 -3.92
N TYR A 403 -21.52 -8.15 -4.30
CA TYR A 403 -20.22 -8.76 -4.06
C TYR A 403 -19.22 -8.31 -5.13
N LEU A 404 -18.04 -7.92 -4.70
CA LEU A 404 -16.90 -7.62 -5.58
C LEU A 404 -16.40 -8.92 -6.23
N ARG A 405 -16.31 -8.90 -7.56
CA ARG A 405 -15.64 -9.92 -8.37
C ARG A 405 -14.15 -9.69 -8.26
N THR A 406 -13.44 -10.52 -7.50
CA THR A 406 -12.01 -10.30 -7.26
C THR A 406 -11.13 -10.72 -8.42
N GLY A 407 -11.60 -11.66 -9.23
CA GLY A 407 -10.82 -12.34 -10.25
C GLY A 407 -9.77 -13.30 -9.66
N ASP A 408 -9.83 -13.56 -8.37
CA ASP A 408 -8.96 -14.49 -7.65
C ASP A 408 -9.68 -15.82 -7.42
N LEU A 409 -8.96 -16.93 -7.48
CA LEU A 409 -9.46 -18.27 -7.24
C LEU A 409 -9.10 -18.73 -5.82
N GLY A 410 -10.00 -19.44 -5.19
CA GLY A 410 -9.78 -19.99 -3.85
C GLY A 410 -10.76 -21.10 -3.48
N THR A 411 -10.52 -21.68 -2.32
CA THR A 411 -11.39 -22.67 -1.68
C THR A 411 -11.70 -22.25 -0.26
N LEU A 412 -12.93 -22.47 0.21
CA LEU A 412 -13.30 -22.39 1.62
C LEU A 412 -13.51 -23.80 2.16
N ASP A 413 -12.88 -24.11 3.30
CA ASP A 413 -13.20 -25.36 3.99
C ASP A 413 -14.50 -25.26 4.80
N GLU A 414 -14.92 -26.36 5.44
CA GLU A 414 -16.15 -26.44 6.26
C GLU A 414 -16.12 -25.49 7.46
N GLU A 415 -14.91 -25.06 7.92
CA GLU A 415 -14.73 -24.12 9.03
C GLU A 415 -14.65 -22.66 8.54
N GLY A 416 -14.73 -22.41 7.22
CA GLY A 416 -14.68 -21.09 6.60
C GLY A 416 -13.27 -20.54 6.42
N PHE A 417 -12.23 -21.38 6.44
CA PHE A 417 -10.85 -20.95 6.19
C PHE A 417 -10.58 -20.89 4.69
N LEU A 418 -10.11 -19.73 4.25
CA LEU A 418 -9.76 -19.49 2.86
C LEU A 418 -8.37 -20.02 2.54
N THR A 419 -8.27 -20.76 1.43
CA THR A 419 -7.00 -21.03 0.77
C THR A 419 -7.01 -20.42 -0.63
N TYR A 420 -6.13 -19.45 -0.87
CA TYR A 420 -5.92 -18.85 -2.17
C TYR A 420 -5.29 -19.84 -3.15
N ARG A 421 -5.74 -19.86 -4.42
CA ARG A 421 -5.32 -20.83 -5.43
C ARG A 421 -4.73 -20.22 -6.70
N GLY A 422 -4.82 -18.90 -6.87
CA GLY A 422 -4.30 -18.22 -8.05
C GLY A 422 -5.25 -17.15 -8.58
N ARG A 423 -5.01 -16.68 -9.81
CA ARG A 423 -5.88 -15.70 -10.47
C ARG A 423 -6.61 -16.28 -11.66
N LEU A 424 -7.83 -15.80 -11.84
CA LEU A 424 -8.67 -16.15 -12.98
C LEU A 424 -8.03 -15.66 -14.30
N LYS A 425 -7.41 -14.47 -14.28
CA LYS A 425 -6.60 -13.94 -15.37
C LYS A 425 -5.18 -13.86 -14.84
N GLU A 426 -4.26 -14.58 -15.46
CA GLU A 426 -2.87 -14.71 -15.04
C GLU A 426 -2.18 -13.36 -14.87
N MET A 427 -2.29 -12.77 -13.69
CA MET A 427 -1.46 -11.65 -13.30
C MET A 427 -0.09 -12.15 -12.90
N VAL A 428 0.96 -11.56 -13.45
CA VAL A 428 2.33 -11.90 -13.07
C VAL A 428 2.68 -11.24 -11.75
N LYS A 429 3.07 -12.03 -10.75
CA LYS A 429 3.48 -11.55 -9.44
C LYS A 429 4.99 -11.42 -9.37
N THR A 430 5.50 -10.25 -9.69
CA THR A 430 6.95 -10.00 -9.73
C THR A 430 7.41 -9.14 -8.56
N GLY A 431 8.27 -9.69 -7.69
CA GLY A 431 8.80 -8.98 -6.52
C GLY A 431 7.72 -8.52 -5.54
N GLY A 432 6.64 -9.30 -5.38
CA GLY A 432 5.49 -8.94 -4.56
C GLY A 432 4.53 -7.94 -5.20
N ILE A 433 4.81 -7.51 -6.44
CA ILE A 433 3.98 -6.56 -7.19
C ILE A 433 3.19 -7.33 -8.24
N ASN A 434 1.88 -7.13 -8.25
CA ASN A 434 1.02 -7.67 -9.30
C ASN A 434 1.13 -6.81 -10.56
N VAL A 435 1.51 -7.43 -11.67
CA VAL A 435 1.66 -6.77 -12.97
C VAL A 435 0.71 -7.39 -13.98
N ALA A 436 -0.10 -6.58 -14.63
CA ALA A 436 -1.00 -7.03 -15.68
C ALA A 436 -0.22 -7.23 -16.99
N PRO A 437 -0.15 -8.44 -17.56
CA PRO A 437 0.45 -8.68 -18.87
C PRO A 437 -0.09 -7.75 -19.96
N ALA A 438 -1.40 -7.55 -19.98
CA ALA A 438 -2.07 -6.71 -20.97
C ALA A 438 -1.58 -5.24 -21.01
N GLU A 439 -1.17 -4.68 -19.87
CA GLU A 439 -0.58 -3.33 -19.80
C GLU A 439 0.75 -3.27 -20.56
N ILE A 440 1.57 -4.28 -20.40
CA ILE A 440 2.88 -4.39 -21.03
C ILE A 440 2.69 -4.66 -22.52
N GLU A 441 1.82 -5.58 -22.88
CA GLU A 441 1.47 -5.93 -24.26
C GLU A 441 0.96 -4.70 -25.02
N ALA A 442 0.09 -3.90 -24.42
CA ALA A 442 -0.44 -2.67 -25.03
C ALA A 442 0.65 -1.60 -25.29
N VAL A 443 1.72 -1.57 -24.51
CA VAL A 443 2.86 -0.69 -24.74
C VAL A 443 3.73 -1.21 -25.87
N TYR A 444 4.15 -2.48 -25.79
CA TYR A 444 5.09 -3.06 -26.74
C TYR A 444 4.46 -3.30 -28.13
N SER A 445 3.16 -3.51 -28.23
CA SER A 445 2.45 -3.61 -29.52
C SER A 445 2.57 -2.34 -30.40
N ARG A 446 2.94 -1.21 -29.79
CA ARG A 446 3.20 0.06 -30.51
C ARG A 446 4.61 0.15 -31.09
N HIS A 447 5.48 -0.81 -30.77
CA HIS A 447 6.83 -0.84 -31.32
C HIS A 447 6.80 -1.32 -32.77
N GLU A 448 7.41 -0.55 -33.67
CA GLU A 448 7.32 -0.78 -35.14
C GLU A 448 7.79 -2.16 -35.60
N ALA A 449 8.77 -2.73 -34.90
CA ALA A 449 9.33 -4.05 -35.19
C ALA A 449 8.54 -5.23 -34.60
N ILE A 450 7.48 -4.98 -33.82
CA ILE A 450 6.69 -6.03 -33.14
C ILE A 450 5.39 -6.27 -33.91
N ALA A 451 5.15 -7.50 -34.35
CA ALA A 451 3.91 -7.93 -34.94
C ALA A 451 2.90 -8.39 -33.89
N GLU A 452 3.36 -9.25 -32.99
CA GLU A 452 2.56 -9.78 -31.88
C GLU A 452 3.43 -9.88 -30.63
N ILE A 453 2.80 -9.74 -29.47
CA ILE A 453 3.45 -9.92 -28.17
C ILE A 453 2.50 -10.64 -27.22
N TYR A 454 3.07 -11.55 -26.44
CA TYR A 454 2.44 -12.20 -25.30
C TYR A 454 3.36 -12.08 -24.08
N VAL A 455 2.83 -11.62 -22.97
CA VAL A 455 3.59 -11.46 -21.71
C VAL A 455 3.07 -12.46 -20.68
N THR A 456 3.98 -13.12 -19.99
CA THR A 456 3.68 -14.10 -18.94
C THR A 456 4.68 -14.02 -17.81
N GLY A 457 4.34 -14.62 -16.67
CA GLY A 457 5.27 -14.92 -15.60
C GLY A 457 6.04 -16.21 -15.88
N ILE A 458 7.31 -16.22 -15.56
CA ILE A 458 8.12 -17.43 -15.45
C ILE A 458 8.68 -17.51 -14.04
N PRO A 459 8.83 -18.70 -13.44
CA PRO A 459 9.39 -18.84 -12.10
C PRO A 459 10.75 -18.15 -11.95
N ASP A 460 10.92 -17.39 -10.86
CA ASP A 460 12.16 -16.69 -10.53
C ASP A 460 12.41 -16.78 -9.01
N ASP A 461 13.58 -17.25 -8.62
CA ASP A 461 13.93 -17.51 -7.21
C ASP A 461 13.93 -16.26 -6.31
N ARG A 462 14.01 -15.05 -6.90
CA ARG A 462 14.07 -13.78 -6.14
C ARG A 462 12.77 -12.98 -6.21
N LEU A 463 12.00 -13.18 -7.27
CA LEU A 463 10.84 -12.35 -7.58
C LEU A 463 9.51 -13.10 -7.49
N ASP A 464 9.52 -14.39 -7.16
CA ASP A 464 8.45 -15.35 -7.40
C ASP A 464 8.28 -15.64 -8.89
N GLU A 465 8.00 -14.59 -9.67
CA GLU A 465 7.90 -14.65 -11.12
C GLU A 465 8.67 -13.48 -11.74
N ALA A 466 9.39 -13.76 -12.82
CA ALA A 466 9.94 -12.74 -13.69
C ALA A 466 9.06 -12.57 -14.93
N LEU A 467 8.89 -11.33 -15.36
CA LEU A 467 8.19 -11.03 -16.60
C LEU A 467 8.98 -11.53 -17.81
N ALA A 468 8.33 -12.35 -18.62
CA ALA A 468 8.84 -12.85 -19.89
C ALA A 468 7.90 -12.36 -21.02
N ALA A 469 8.48 -11.85 -22.11
CA ALA A 469 7.77 -11.44 -23.28
C ALA A 469 8.12 -12.35 -24.46
N VAL A 470 7.12 -13.01 -25.04
CA VAL A 470 7.23 -13.74 -26.30
C VAL A 470 6.83 -12.79 -27.41
N ILE A 471 7.71 -12.58 -28.40
CA ILE A 471 7.54 -11.57 -29.42
C ILE A 471 7.62 -12.19 -30.82
N VAL A 472 6.66 -11.84 -31.66
CA VAL A 472 6.71 -12.08 -33.10
C VAL A 472 7.14 -10.77 -33.77
N SER A 473 8.28 -10.80 -34.49
CA SER A 473 8.83 -9.61 -35.15
C SER A 473 8.27 -9.41 -36.54
N LYS A 474 8.13 -8.15 -36.99
CA LYS A 474 7.74 -7.74 -38.37
C LYS A 474 8.93 -7.79 -39.35
N GLY A 475 10.09 -8.27 -38.94
CA GLY A 475 11.31 -8.29 -39.73
C GLY A 475 12.48 -8.75 -38.87
N GLU A 476 13.62 -8.06 -38.92
CA GLU A 476 14.70 -8.37 -37.97
C GLU A 476 14.24 -8.21 -36.52
N PRO A 477 14.48 -9.21 -35.67
CA PRO A 477 14.11 -9.11 -34.26
C PRO A 477 14.84 -7.95 -33.57
N PRO A 478 14.15 -7.10 -32.82
CA PRO A 478 14.78 -6.06 -32.02
C PRO A 478 15.67 -6.69 -30.93
N THR A 479 16.78 -6.03 -30.63
CA THR A 479 17.67 -6.51 -29.57
C THR A 479 17.00 -6.39 -28.19
N LYS A 480 17.39 -7.24 -27.24
CA LYS A 480 16.93 -7.14 -25.86
C LYS A 480 17.15 -5.74 -25.27
N THR A 481 18.29 -5.10 -25.55
CA THR A 481 18.62 -3.76 -25.09
C THR A 481 17.60 -2.72 -25.63
N ALA A 482 17.30 -2.77 -26.91
CA ALA A 482 16.33 -1.85 -27.53
C ALA A 482 14.92 -2.04 -26.96
N LEU A 483 14.49 -3.27 -26.68
CA LEU A 483 13.21 -3.58 -26.06
C LEU A 483 13.14 -3.04 -24.63
N VAL A 484 14.20 -3.23 -23.84
CA VAL A 484 14.29 -2.71 -22.45
C VAL A 484 14.25 -1.18 -22.45
N GLU A 485 15.01 -0.54 -23.34
CA GLU A 485 15.01 0.92 -23.46
C GLU A 485 13.63 1.45 -23.90
N PHE A 486 12.98 0.78 -24.83
CA PHE A 486 11.63 1.14 -25.28
C PHE A 486 10.62 1.05 -24.12
N GLY A 487 10.63 -0.07 -23.38
CA GLY A 487 9.74 -0.26 -22.24
C GLY A 487 9.96 0.79 -21.14
N ARG A 488 11.21 1.08 -20.80
CA ARG A 488 11.56 2.05 -19.75
C ARG A 488 11.12 3.49 -20.03
N LYS A 489 10.86 3.85 -21.28
CA LYS A 489 10.31 5.17 -21.64
C LYS A 489 8.88 5.36 -21.20
N VAL A 490 8.13 4.27 -20.98
CA VAL A 490 6.67 4.31 -20.79
C VAL A 490 6.23 3.58 -19.54
N LEU A 491 6.96 2.53 -19.14
CA LEU A 491 6.63 1.65 -18.03
C LEU A 491 7.56 1.89 -16.84
N ALA A 492 7.03 1.68 -15.65
CA ALA A 492 7.85 1.57 -14.44
C ALA A 492 8.85 0.41 -14.58
N GLY A 493 10.03 0.54 -13.99
CA GLY A 493 11.14 -0.39 -14.19
C GLY A 493 10.82 -1.85 -13.88
N TYR A 494 9.96 -2.12 -12.89
CA TYR A 494 9.53 -3.47 -12.53
C TYR A 494 8.54 -4.12 -13.52
N LYS A 495 7.90 -3.31 -14.40
CA LYS A 495 7.00 -3.77 -15.48
C LYS A 495 7.73 -4.09 -16.78
N VAL A 496 9.02 -3.79 -16.86
CA VAL A 496 9.81 -4.10 -18.06
C VAL A 496 10.23 -5.56 -18.03
N PRO A 497 9.86 -6.38 -19.06
CA PRO A 497 10.22 -7.79 -19.09
C PRO A 497 11.73 -8.00 -18.97
N ARG A 498 12.12 -9.06 -18.25
CA ARG A 498 13.53 -9.45 -18.08
C ARG A 498 13.98 -10.46 -19.13
N HIS A 499 13.01 -11.21 -19.66
CA HIS A 499 13.21 -12.25 -20.65
C HIS A 499 12.41 -11.93 -21.92
N TYR A 500 13.07 -12.14 -23.07
CA TYR A 500 12.49 -11.92 -24.39
C TYR A 500 12.86 -13.06 -25.30
#